data_41bd404cb88e7228bc1be92fc4d8e8a9
#
_entry.id   41bd404cb88e7228bc1be92fc4d8e8a9
#
_cell.length_a   1.000
_cell.length_b   1.000
_cell.length_c   1.000
_cell.angle_alpha   90.00
_cell.angle_beta   90.00
_cell.angle_gamma   90.00
#
_symmetry.space_group_name_H-M   'P 1'
#
loop_
_entity.id
_entity.type
_entity.pdbx_description
1 polymer ?
#
loop_
_entity_poly.entity_id
_entity_poly.type
_entity_poly.pdbx_seq_one_letter_code
_entity_poly.pdbx_strand_id
1 'polypeptide(L)'
;MKIIRKDQTEKLKNSEACLATEYPLSDKDINGAIIELTGRYPAQGRVVNLECKEMSFVVKGSGKVVVENKAINLEAGDLILIEPGEKYFWDGNLTLFIACTPAWHPAQHQTTE
;
A
#
# COMPACT_ATOMS: atom_id res chain seq x y z
N MET A 1 0.52 23.82 7.96
CA MET A 1 1.33 22.94 7.11
C MET A 1 2.07 21.94 8.00
N LYS A 2 2.19 20.69 7.53
CA LYS A 2 2.97 19.66 8.24
C LYS A 2 4.07 19.19 7.31
N ILE A 3 5.23 18.86 7.87
CA ILE A 3 6.32 18.29 7.09
C ILE A 3 6.95 17.13 7.90
N ILE A 4 7.22 16.03 7.19
CA ILE A 4 7.96 14.90 7.76
C ILE A 4 9.21 14.73 6.90
N ARG A 5 10.36 14.86 7.55
CA ARG A 5 11.64 14.66 6.88
C ARG A 5 11.95 13.16 6.74
N LYS A 6 12.81 12.81 5.80
CA LYS A 6 13.16 11.42 5.53
C LYS A 6 13.73 10.68 6.75
N ASP A 7 14.36 11.40 7.68
CA ASP A 7 14.94 10.80 8.89
C ASP A 7 13.93 10.73 10.04
N GLN A 8 12.69 11.17 9.81
CA GLN A 8 11.60 11.10 10.79
C GLN A 8 10.60 10.00 10.45
N THR A 9 10.86 9.24 9.39
CA THR A 9 9.99 8.16 8.95
C THR A 9 10.18 6.92 9.83
N GLU A 10 9.17 6.04 9.79
CA GLU A 10 9.18 4.79 10.52
C GLU A 10 9.14 3.64 9.54
N LYS A 11 10.02 2.64 9.71
CA LYS A 11 10.04 1.47 8.84
C LYS A 11 9.38 0.31 9.52
N LEU A 12 8.47 -0.33 8.80
CA LEU A 12 7.72 -1.50 9.26
C LEU A 12 7.83 -2.60 8.22
N LYS A 13 8.26 -3.78 8.65
CA LYS A 13 8.30 -4.94 7.79
C LYS A 13 6.98 -5.69 7.93
N ASN A 14 6.06 -5.46 7.00
CA ASN A 14 4.74 -6.09 7.04
C ASN A 14 4.81 -7.60 6.75
N SER A 15 5.78 -8.02 5.96
CA SER A 15 6.08 -9.41 5.66
C SER A 15 7.48 -9.48 5.07
N GLU A 16 7.96 -10.68 4.76
CA GLU A 16 9.26 -10.85 4.11
C GLU A 16 9.36 -10.08 2.79
N ALA A 17 8.24 -9.94 2.08
CA ALA A 17 8.21 -9.29 0.77
C ALA A 17 7.70 -7.85 0.79
N CYS A 18 7.40 -7.29 1.97
CA CYS A 18 6.77 -5.96 2.05
C CYS A 18 7.38 -5.11 3.15
N LEU A 19 8.12 -4.07 2.75
CA LEU A 19 8.68 -3.08 3.67
C LEU A 19 7.94 -1.77 3.48
N ALA A 20 7.37 -1.23 4.56
CA ALA A 20 6.71 0.06 4.55
C ALA A 20 7.60 1.11 5.19
N THR A 21 7.72 2.27 4.54
CA THR A 21 8.32 3.46 5.13
C THR A 21 7.18 4.44 5.36
N GLU A 22 6.79 4.62 6.62
CA GLU A 22 5.63 5.44 6.98
C GLU A 22 6.04 6.85 7.36
N TYR A 23 5.20 7.81 6.97
CA TYR A 23 5.37 9.22 7.28
C TYR A 23 4.34 9.64 8.32
N PRO A 24 4.74 9.84 9.59
CA PRO A 24 3.78 10.09 10.70
C PRO A 24 3.26 11.52 10.68
N LEU A 25 2.30 11.81 9.81
CA LEU A 25 1.73 13.14 9.64
C LEU A 25 0.82 13.59 10.79
N SER A 26 0.32 12.66 11.60
CA SER A 26 -0.64 12.96 12.67
C SER A 26 -1.89 13.65 12.12
N ASP A 27 -2.41 13.14 11.02
CA ASP A 27 -3.60 13.64 10.37
C ASP A 27 -4.59 12.49 10.24
N LYS A 28 -5.84 12.72 10.64
CA LYS A 28 -6.85 11.66 10.62
C LYS A 28 -7.48 11.46 9.24
N ASP A 29 -7.30 12.42 8.33
CA ASP A 29 -7.98 12.41 7.05
C ASP A 29 -7.12 11.87 5.92
N ILE A 30 -5.78 11.88 6.10
CA ILE A 30 -4.87 11.42 5.06
C ILE A 30 -3.52 11.03 5.66
N ASN A 31 -2.93 9.98 5.15
CA ASN A 31 -1.52 9.67 5.42
C ASN A 31 -0.90 9.01 4.18
N GLY A 32 0.40 8.79 4.23
CA GLY A 32 1.11 8.22 3.10
C GLY A 32 2.30 7.40 3.54
N ALA A 33 2.73 6.52 2.64
CA ALA A 33 3.85 5.63 2.88
C ALA A 33 4.51 5.25 1.56
N ILE A 34 5.78 4.88 1.64
CA ILE A 34 6.46 4.20 0.54
C ILE A 34 6.43 2.71 0.85
N ILE A 35 5.99 1.93 -0.11
CA ILE A 35 5.93 0.47 0.02
C ILE A 35 6.92 -0.13 -0.97
N GLU A 36 7.82 -0.99 -0.47
CA GLU A 36 8.76 -1.72 -1.30
C GLU A 36 8.40 -3.19 -1.27
N LEU A 37 8.03 -3.72 -2.43
CA LEU A 37 7.62 -5.12 -2.59
C LEU A 37 8.71 -5.89 -3.31
N THR A 38 9.04 -7.07 -2.79
CA THR A 38 10.00 -8.01 -3.38
C THR A 38 9.38 -9.39 -3.51
N GLY A 39 8.13 -9.44 -3.94
CA GLY A 39 7.36 -10.67 -4.09
C GLY A 39 5.90 -10.43 -3.81
N ARG A 40 5.19 -11.51 -3.46
CA ARG A 40 3.76 -11.45 -3.21
C ARG A 40 3.47 -10.91 -1.81
N TYR A 41 2.55 -9.97 -1.73
CA TYR A 41 2.02 -9.46 -0.46
C TYR A 41 0.50 -9.37 -0.51
N PRO A 42 -0.22 -9.95 0.45
CA PRO A 42 0.28 -10.83 1.49
C PRO A 42 0.80 -12.13 0.91
N ALA A 43 1.57 -12.89 1.67
CA ALA A 43 2.16 -14.15 1.19
C ALA A 43 1.10 -15.15 0.77
N GLN A 44 -0.04 -15.14 1.46
CA GLN A 44 -1.20 -15.99 1.15
C GLN A 44 -2.47 -15.16 1.34
N GLY A 45 -3.51 -15.53 0.58
CA GLY A 45 -4.80 -14.85 0.71
C GLY A 45 -4.76 -13.44 0.16
N ARG A 46 -5.56 -12.59 0.78
CA ARG A 46 -5.68 -11.20 0.35
C ARG A 46 -5.75 -10.28 1.56
N VAL A 47 -5.56 -8.99 1.31
CA VAL A 47 -5.80 -7.95 2.30
C VAL A 47 -6.97 -7.09 1.85
N VAL A 48 -7.58 -6.40 2.79
CA VAL A 48 -8.68 -5.49 2.55
C VAL A 48 -8.57 -4.31 3.50
N ASN A 49 -8.81 -3.12 2.98
CA ASN A 49 -8.98 -1.92 3.80
C ASN A 49 -10.47 -1.71 4.00
N LEU A 50 -10.93 -1.70 5.24
CA LEU A 50 -12.35 -1.56 5.52
C LEU A 50 -12.83 -0.12 5.41
N GLU A 51 -11.94 0.86 5.66
CA GLU A 51 -12.31 2.28 5.73
C GLU A 51 -11.63 3.13 4.66
N CYS A 52 -10.38 2.80 4.31
CA CYS A 52 -9.56 3.66 3.48
C CYS A 52 -9.75 3.43 2.00
N LYS A 53 -9.73 4.52 1.23
CA LYS A 53 -9.32 4.48 -0.17
C LYS A 53 -7.81 4.49 -0.19
N GLU A 54 -7.22 3.67 -1.02
CA GLU A 54 -5.78 3.59 -1.16
C GLU A 54 -5.40 3.94 -2.58
N MET A 55 -4.70 5.06 -2.73
CA MET A 55 -4.19 5.48 -4.03
C MET A 55 -2.70 5.14 -4.08
N SER A 56 -2.32 4.32 -5.06
CA SER A 56 -0.97 3.81 -5.18
C SER A 56 -0.36 4.22 -6.51
N PHE A 57 0.79 4.89 -6.45
CA PHE A 57 1.54 5.28 -7.63
C PHE A 57 2.79 4.40 -7.72
N VAL A 58 3.02 3.79 -8.89
CA VAL A 58 4.21 2.96 -9.13
C VAL A 58 5.39 3.88 -9.42
N VAL A 59 6.31 3.99 -8.46
CA VAL A 59 7.49 4.84 -8.59
C VAL A 59 8.53 4.16 -9.48
N LYS A 60 8.74 2.85 -9.27
CA LYS A 60 9.66 2.06 -10.08
C LYS A 60 9.33 0.58 -9.96
N GLY A 61 9.88 -0.19 -10.88
CA GLY A 61 9.72 -1.62 -10.89
C GLY A 61 8.57 -2.08 -11.76
N SER A 62 8.24 -3.36 -11.66
CA SER A 62 7.15 -3.99 -12.41
C SER A 62 6.56 -5.13 -11.61
N GLY A 63 5.30 -5.43 -11.89
CA GLY A 63 4.60 -6.50 -11.20
C GLY A 63 3.12 -6.46 -11.56
N LYS A 64 2.29 -6.89 -10.61
CA LYS A 64 0.84 -6.87 -10.81
C LYS A 64 0.13 -6.62 -9.50
N VAL A 65 -1.09 -6.14 -9.61
CA VAL A 65 -2.05 -6.14 -8.51
C VAL A 65 -3.27 -6.94 -8.96
N VAL A 66 -3.79 -7.75 -8.05
CA VAL A 66 -5.06 -8.44 -8.27
C VAL A 66 -6.04 -7.86 -7.29
N VAL A 67 -7.11 -7.24 -7.81
CA VAL A 67 -8.18 -6.64 -7.02
C VAL A 67 -9.46 -7.36 -7.39
N GLU A 68 -10.08 -8.02 -6.44
CA GLU A 68 -11.22 -8.88 -6.64
C GLU A 68 -10.90 -9.90 -7.76
N ASN A 69 -11.63 -9.91 -8.86
CA ASN A 69 -11.39 -10.86 -9.95
C ASN A 69 -10.59 -10.27 -11.13
N LYS A 70 -9.91 -9.14 -10.90
CA LYS A 70 -9.14 -8.48 -11.96
C LYS A 70 -7.65 -8.50 -11.65
N ALA A 71 -6.85 -8.98 -12.59
CA ALA A 71 -5.40 -8.94 -12.52
C ALA A 71 -4.90 -7.85 -13.47
N ILE A 72 -4.11 -6.91 -12.94
CA ILE A 72 -3.61 -5.77 -13.68
C ILE A 72 -2.08 -5.79 -13.63
N ASN A 73 -1.43 -5.83 -14.78
CA ASN A 73 0.02 -5.67 -14.86
C ASN A 73 0.38 -4.21 -14.67
N LEU A 74 1.46 -3.97 -13.94
CA LEU A 74 1.87 -2.64 -13.53
C LEU A 74 3.31 -2.36 -13.93
N GLU A 75 3.57 -1.10 -14.30
CA GLU A 75 4.91 -0.60 -14.54
C GLU A 75 5.03 0.82 -13.99
N ALA A 76 6.25 1.33 -13.92
CA ALA A 76 6.51 2.67 -13.37
C ALA A 76 5.65 3.72 -14.09
N GLY A 77 5.03 4.60 -13.31
CA GLY A 77 4.13 5.64 -13.81
C GLY A 77 2.65 5.30 -13.73
N ASP A 78 2.30 4.05 -13.42
CA ASP A 78 0.89 3.67 -13.28
C ASP A 78 0.31 4.13 -11.94
N LEU A 79 -0.96 4.45 -11.94
CA LEU A 79 -1.71 4.87 -10.76
C LEU A 79 -2.92 3.98 -10.56
N ILE A 80 -3.10 3.45 -9.34
CA ILE A 80 -4.19 2.55 -8.99
C ILE A 80 -4.96 3.14 -7.82
N LEU A 81 -6.28 3.06 -7.88
CA LEU A 81 -7.14 3.38 -6.73
C LEU A 81 -7.87 2.11 -6.30
N ILE A 82 -7.64 1.71 -5.04
CA ILE A 82 -8.33 0.57 -4.45
C ILE A 82 -9.34 1.12 -3.46
N GLU A 83 -10.60 0.72 -3.65
CA GLU A 83 -11.71 1.21 -2.83
C GLU A 83 -11.83 0.41 -1.53
N PRO A 84 -12.44 1.00 -0.49
CA PRO A 84 -12.71 0.24 0.74
C PRO A 84 -13.51 -1.01 0.44
N GLY A 85 -13.15 -2.11 1.10
CA GLY A 85 -13.85 -3.39 0.94
C GLY A 85 -13.35 -4.25 -0.21
N GLU A 86 -12.57 -3.71 -1.12
CA GLU A 86 -11.99 -4.52 -2.18
C GLU A 86 -10.83 -5.36 -1.65
N LYS A 87 -10.83 -6.63 -2.00
CA LYS A 87 -9.82 -7.59 -1.56
C LYS A 87 -8.74 -7.70 -2.63
N TYR A 88 -7.48 -7.59 -2.22
CA TYR A 88 -6.40 -7.50 -3.18
C TYR A 88 -5.12 -8.16 -2.68
N PHE A 89 -4.21 -8.42 -3.64
CA PHE A 89 -2.83 -8.74 -3.34
C PHE A 89 -1.93 -8.15 -4.44
N TRP A 90 -0.70 -7.88 -4.06
CA TRP A 90 0.35 -7.43 -4.96
C TRP A 90 1.34 -8.55 -5.22
N ASP A 91 1.99 -8.53 -6.38
CA ASP A 91 3.08 -9.46 -6.66
C ASP A 91 4.06 -8.83 -7.65
N GLY A 92 5.34 -8.91 -7.29
CA GLY A 92 6.41 -8.41 -8.15
C GLY A 92 7.43 -7.59 -7.38
N ASN A 93 8.29 -6.91 -8.13
CA ASN A 93 9.28 -6.00 -7.57
C ASN A 93 8.83 -4.58 -7.86
N LEU A 94 8.18 -3.96 -6.88
CA LEU A 94 7.51 -2.67 -7.03
C LEU A 94 7.89 -1.74 -5.89
N THR A 95 8.16 -0.49 -6.21
CA THR A 95 8.18 0.58 -5.21
C THR A 95 6.97 1.46 -5.48
N LEU A 96 6.12 1.59 -4.46
CA LEU A 96 4.86 2.34 -4.54
C LEU A 96 4.91 3.51 -3.59
N PHE A 97 4.34 4.65 -4.00
CA PHE A 97 3.90 5.66 -3.05
C PHE A 97 2.40 5.47 -2.87
N ILE A 98 1.98 5.34 -1.62
CA ILE A 98 0.58 5.09 -1.27
C ILE A 98 0.06 6.24 -0.42
N ALA A 99 -1.09 6.79 -0.80
CA ALA A 99 -1.84 7.74 0.00
C ALA A 99 -3.18 7.13 0.37
N CYS A 100 -3.56 7.24 1.63
CA CYS A 100 -4.84 6.69 2.14
C CYS A 100 -5.71 7.79 2.72
N THR A 101 -7.00 7.73 2.43
CA THR A 101 -8.02 8.62 2.98
C THR A 101 -9.25 7.83 3.37
N PRO A 102 -9.75 7.94 4.64
CA PRO A 102 -9.06 8.55 5.79
C PRO A 102 -7.72 7.90 6.07
N ALA A 103 -6.97 8.44 7.01
CA ALA A 103 -5.63 7.93 7.32
C ALA A 103 -5.66 6.44 7.65
N TRP A 104 -4.73 5.71 7.06
CA TRP A 104 -4.61 4.27 7.29
C TRP A 104 -4.22 4.01 8.75
N HIS A 105 -4.86 3.00 9.35
CA HIS A 105 -4.46 2.49 10.66
C HIS A 105 -4.65 0.97 10.68
N PRO A 106 -3.89 0.25 11.52
CA PRO A 106 -3.87 -1.22 11.47
C PRO A 106 -5.23 -1.89 11.67
N ALA A 107 -6.09 -1.31 12.53
CA ALA A 107 -7.35 -1.95 12.89
C ALA A 107 -8.32 -2.09 11.70
N GLN A 108 -8.21 -1.21 10.67
CA GLN A 108 -9.07 -1.28 9.51
C GLN A 108 -8.51 -2.15 8.38
N HIS A 109 -7.26 -2.59 8.50
CA HIS A 109 -6.59 -3.41 7.48
C HIS A 109 -6.63 -4.86 7.93
N GLN A 110 -7.23 -5.72 7.14
CA GLN A 110 -7.44 -7.12 7.52
C GLN A 110 -6.90 -8.07 6.46
N THR A 111 -6.41 -9.22 6.92
CA THR A 111 -6.01 -10.31 6.05
C THR A 111 -7.21 -11.22 5.85
N THR A 112 -7.43 -11.67 4.61
CA THR A 112 -8.50 -12.59 4.25
C THR A 112 -7.94 -13.75 3.46
N GLU A 113 -8.70 -14.79 3.34
CA GLU A 113 -8.34 -15.94 2.50
C GLU A 113 -8.77 -15.78 1.05
#